data_5aab687f370facc75dae030f9692b46d
#
_entry.id   5aab687f370facc75dae030f9692b46d
#
_cell.length_a   1.000
_cell.length_b   1.000
_cell.length_c   1.000
_cell.angle_alpha   90.00
_cell.angle_beta   90.00
_cell.angle_gamma   90.00
#
_symmetry.space_group_name_H-M   'P 1'
#
loop_
_entity.id
_entity.type
_entity.pdbx_description
1 polymer ?
#
loop_
_entity_poly.entity_id
_entity_poly.type
_entity_poly.pdbx_seq_one_letter_code
_entity_poly.pdbx_strand_id
1 'polypeptide(L)'
;EVQGALLSYEIQNGFVRAMVGGTDFTKSKFNCALQAKRQVGSTFKPLLYAAAFDKGFSPSSMVTDSPIVFATEGKKETQTLGSTDEEWKPHNYGNKFEGDIPLRTAIIRSMNVPTVKLLNEIGVDYAIQYARTLGITSQLPRDLTIGLGSWSSSLEELMRAYSIFPRLGKPVAL
;
A
#
# COMPACT_ATOMS: atom_id res chain seq x y z
N GLU A 1 0.89 -20.73 -16.19
CA GLU A 1 1.70 -21.44 -15.16
C GLU A 1 1.88 -20.53 -13.94
N VAL A 2 1.66 -21.07 -12.74
CA VAL A 2 1.81 -20.28 -11.50
C VAL A 2 3.30 -20.09 -11.23
N GLN A 3 3.73 -18.86 -10.95
CA GLN A 3 5.09 -18.53 -10.54
C GLN A 3 5.12 -18.12 -9.07
N GLY A 4 6.23 -18.40 -8.40
CA GLY A 4 6.48 -18.00 -7.02
C GLY A 4 7.89 -17.47 -6.86
N ALA A 5 8.08 -16.54 -5.94
CA ALA A 5 9.40 -16.01 -5.60
C ALA A 5 9.55 -15.91 -4.09
N LEU A 6 10.78 -16.00 -3.61
CA LEU A 6 11.12 -15.81 -2.21
C LEU A 6 12.37 -14.95 -2.12
N LEU A 7 12.37 -14.04 -1.18
CA LEU A 7 13.54 -13.26 -0.81
C LEU A 7 13.61 -13.20 0.72
N SER A 8 14.76 -13.58 1.27
CA SER A 8 15.06 -13.50 2.69
C SER A 8 16.38 -12.80 2.90
N TYR A 9 16.41 -11.85 3.82
CA TYR A 9 17.66 -11.17 4.20
C TYR A 9 17.75 -10.97 5.71
N GLU A 10 18.97 -10.77 6.15
CA GLU A 10 19.26 -10.48 7.55
C GLU A 10 18.95 -9.02 7.85
N ILE A 11 18.08 -8.81 8.83
CA ILE A 11 17.56 -7.49 9.15
C ILE A 11 18.64 -6.54 9.65
N GLN A 12 19.69 -7.05 10.32
CA GLN A 12 20.76 -6.24 10.91
C GLN A 12 21.64 -5.56 9.86
N ASN A 13 21.99 -6.27 8.78
CA ASN A 13 23.00 -5.85 7.81
C ASN A 13 22.52 -5.81 6.35
N GLY A 14 21.30 -6.33 6.05
CA GLY A 14 20.77 -6.38 4.71
C GLY A 14 21.31 -7.52 3.84
N PHE A 15 22.11 -8.44 4.37
CA PHE A 15 22.64 -9.55 3.57
C PHE A 15 21.54 -10.51 3.16
N VAL A 16 21.47 -10.79 1.86
CA VAL A 16 20.54 -11.76 1.31
C VAL A 16 20.94 -13.17 1.80
N ARG A 17 20.05 -13.83 2.50
CA ARG A 17 20.25 -15.20 3.04
C ARG A 17 19.66 -16.28 2.14
N ALA A 18 18.58 -15.96 1.44
CA ALA A 18 17.99 -16.88 0.45
C ALA A 18 17.24 -16.05 -0.61
N MET A 19 17.31 -16.51 -1.85
CA MET A 19 16.57 -15.96 -2.97
C MET A 19 16.11 -17.08 -3.90
N VAL A 20 14.82 -17.10 -4.22
CA VAL A 20 14.23 -17.94 -5.25
C VAL A 20 13.49 -17.03 -6.22
N GLY A 21 13.93 -16.99 -7.46
CA GLY A 21 13.39 -16.09 -8.47
C GLY A 21 12.21 -16.65 -9.27
N GLY A 22 11.94 -17.95 -9.19
CA GLY A 22 10.88 -18.63 -9.93
C GLY A 22 10.82 -20.12 -9.61
N THR A 23 9.84 -20.81 -10.18
CA THR A 23 9.63 -22.24 -9.93
C THR A 23 10.57 -23.15 -10.71
N ASP A 24 11.03 -22.72 -11.88
CA ASP A 24 11.91 -23.51 -12.77
C ASP A 24 12.82 -22.59 -13.59
N PHE A 25 14.11 -22.56 -13.26
CA PHE A 25 15.10 -21.72 -13.93
C PHE A 25 15.38 -22.16 -15.38
N THR A 26 15.17 -23.42 -15.71
CA THR A 26 15.37 -23.92 -17.08
C THR A 26 14.33 -23.41 -18.04
N LYS A 27 13.09 -23.16 -17.53
CA LYS A 27 11.98 -22.59 -18.31
C LYS A 27 12.01 -21.08 -18.38
N SER A 28 12.43 -20.42 -17.31
CA SER A 28 12.50 -18.97 -17.25
C SER A 28 13.65 -18.50 -16.36
N LYS A 29 14.51 -17.66 -16.96
CA LYS A 29 15.61 -16.98 -16.24
C LYS A 29 15.17 -15.67 -15.57
N PHE A 30 13.90 -15.28 -15.74
CA PHE A 30 13.36 -14.06 -15.16
C PHE A 30 13.24 -14.20 -13.64
N ASN A 31 13.98 -13.36 -12.91
CA ASN A 31 13.99 -13.38 -11.45
C ASN A 31 12.81 -12.55 -10.89
N CYS A 32 11.72 -13.23 -10.55
CA CYS A 32 10.52 -12.57 -10.01
C CYS A 32 10.76 -11.87 -8.66
N ALA A 33 11.76 -12.27 -7.88
CA ALA A 33 12.05 -11.62 -6.60
C ALA A 33 12.58 -10.19 -6.78
N LEU A 34 13.33 -9.93 -7.85
CA LEU A 34 13.97 -8.64 -8.12
C LEU A 34 13.31 -7.86 -9.27
N GLN A 35 12.88 -8.57 -10.33
CA GLN A 35 12.48 -7.95 -11.59
C GLN A 35 10.97 -7.81 -11.75
N ALA A 36 10.18 -8.70 -11.14
CA ALA A 36 8.73 -8.63 -11.26
C ALA A 36 8.16 -7.48 -10.43
N LYS A 37 7.40 -6.62 -11.09
CA LYS A 37 6.55 -5.63 -10.40
C LYS A 37 5.14 -6.18 -10.32
N ARG A 38 4.60 -6.24 -9.11
CA ARG A 38 3.25 -6.73 -8.82
C ARG A 38 2.48 -5.70 -8.03
N GLN A 39 1.17 -5.64 -8.27
CA GLN A 39 0.28 -4.76 -7.51
C GLN A 39 0.40 -5.08 -6.01
N VAL A 40 0.68 -4.06 -5.21
CA VAL A 40 0.95 -4.24 -3.78
C VAL A 40 -0.32 -4.50 -2.97
N GLY A 41 -1.46 -3.96 -3.40
CA GLY A 41 -2.73 -4.17 -2.70
C GLY A 41 -2.64 -3.80 -1.22
N SER A 42 -3.31 -4.57 -0.37
CA SER A 42 -3.35 -4.33 1.08
C SER A 42 -2.00 -4.46 1.80
N THR A 43 -0.95 -4.94 1.14
CA THR A 43 0.40 -4.92 1.75
C THR A 43 0.94 -3.50 1.92
N PHE A 44 0.36 -2.49 1.26
CA PHE A 44 0.72 -1.10 1.50
C PHE A 44 0.14 -0.53 2.80
N LYS A 45 -0.96 -1.05 3.30
CA LYS A 45 -1.67 -0.49 4.46
C LYS A 45 -0.78 -0.32 5.71
N PRO A 46 0.06 -1.27 6.14
CA PRO A 46 0.93 -1.06 7.30
C PRO A 46 1.85 0.15 7.17
N LEU A 47 2.37 0.44 5.96
CA LEU A 47 3.21 1.60 5.70
C LEU A 47 2.40 2.90 5.76
N LEU A 48 1.16 2.89 5.25
CA LEU A 48 0.22 4.00 5.36
C LEU A 48 -0.16 4.31 6.82
N TYR A 49 -0.44 3.27 7.62
CA TYR A 49 -0.75 3.45 9.03
C TYR A 49 0.47 3.96 9.82
N ALA A 50 1.69 3.54 9.45
CA ALA A 50 2.90 4.12 10.01
C ALA A 50 2.99 5.63 9.73
N ALA A 51 2.67 6.07 8.50
CA ALA A 51 2.58 7.49 8.15
C ALA A 51 1.52 8.24 8.99
N ALA A 52 0.37 7.62 9.25
CA ALA A 52 -0.66 8.21 10.10
C ALA A 52 -0.19 8.36 11.55
N PHE A 53 0.51 7.37 12.08
CA PHE A 53 1.05 7.44 13.44
C PHE A 53 2.14 8.51 13.57
N ASP A 54 2.95 8.70 12.53
CA ASP A 54 3.91 9.80 12.47
C ASP A 54 3.22 11.17 12.48
N LYS A 55 2.01 11.28 11.95
CA LYS A 55 1.13 12.47 12.04
C LYS A 55 0.39 12.65 13.38
N GLY A 56 0.61 11.77 14.35
CA GLY A 56 0.03 11.87 15.67
C GLY A 56 -1.23 11.04 15.91
N PHE A 57 -1.66 10.24 14.94
CA PHE A 57 -2.67 9.21 15.19
C PHE A 57 -2.12 8.12 16.08
N SER A 58 -3.00 7.35 16.70
CA SER A 58 -2.64 6.21 17.53
C SER A 58 -3.46 4.98 17.14
N PRO A 59 -3.07 3.78 17.57
CA PRO A 59 -3.87 2.58 17.37
C PRO A 59 -5.28 2.67 17.95
N SER A 60 -5.51 3.54 18.94
CA SER A 60 -6.81 3.80 19.58
C SER A 60 -7.59 4.96 18.96
N SER A 61 -7.00 5.72 18.02
CA SER A 61 -7.73 6.75 17.28
C SER A 61 -8.92 6.13 16.54
N MET A 62 -10.08 6.78 16.63
CA MET A 62 -11.32 6.27 16.05
C MET A 62 -11.45 6.70 14.58
N VAL A 63 -12.04 5.82 13.78
CA VAL A 63 -12.44 6.10 12.41
C VAL A 63 -13.82 5.49 12.16
N THR A 64 -14.68 6.23 11.47
CA THR A 64 -16.03 5.73 11.15
C THR A 64 -16.01 4.88 9.90
N ASP A 65 -16.30 3.60 10.03
CA ASP A 65 -16.52 2.70 8.90
C ASP A 65 -17.97 2.80 8.43
N SER A 66 -18.19 3.66 7.45
CA SER A 66 -19.49 3.93 6.82
C SER A 66 -19.30 4.22 5.34
N PRO A 67 -20.32 4.00 4.50
CA PRO A 67 -20.26 4.33 3.08
C PRO A 67 -19.72 5.75 2.84
N ILE A 68 -18.87 5.89 1.85
CA ILE A 68 -18.33 7.18 1.42
C ILE A 68 -18.23 7.22 -0.09
N VAL A 69 -18.43 8.41 -0.64
CA VAL A 69 -18.31 8.69 -2.07
C VAL A 69 -17.30 9.82 -2.22
N PHE A 70 -16.32 9.62 -3.07
CA PHE A 70 -15.39 10.67 -3.47
C PHE A 70 -15.71 11.08 -4.90
N ALA A 71 -15.84 12.40 -5.12
CA ALA A 71 -15.86 12.92 -6.47
C ALA A 71 -14.48 12.68 -7.10
N THR A 72 -14.43 11.98 -8.21
CA THR A 72 -13.23 11.95 -9.04
C THR A 72 -13.11 13.30 -9.71
N GLU A 73 -12.12 14.11 -9.33
CA GLU A 73 -11.80 15.33 -10.07
C GLU A 73 -11.38 14.91 -11.48
N GLY A 74 -12.34 15.04 -12.41
CA GLY A 74 -12.15 14.73 -13.80
C GLY A 74 -11.02 15.57 -14.38
N LYS A 75 -10.15 14.96 -15.16
CA LYS A 75 -9.26 15.65 -16.08
C LYS A 75 -10.11 16.62 -16.90
N LYS A 76 -9.94 17.92 -16.65
CA LYS A 76 -10.41 18.95 -17.58
C LYS A 76 -9.61 18.79 -18.87
N GLU A 77 -10.19 18.13 -19.84
CA GLU A 77 -9.98 18.42 -21.25
C GLU A 77 -10.90 17.52 -22.10
N THR A 78 -11.66 18.20 -22.97
CA THR A 78 -12.65 17.70 -23.94
C THR A 78 -14.00 17.23 -23.38
N GLN A 79 -14.92 18.20 -23.33
CA GLN A 79 -16.37 17.96 -23.26
C GLN A 79 -16.81 17.14 -24.49
N THR A 80 -17.07 15.87 -24.26
CA THR A 80 -17.98 15.11 -25.14
C THR A 80 -19.23 14.86 -24.32
N LEU A 81 -20.39 15.29 -24.81
CA LEU A 81 -21.69 15.09 -24.17
C LEU A 81 -21.87 13.61 -23.78
N GLY A 82 -22.03 13.33 -22.47
CA GLY A 82 -22.46 12.02 -21.98
C GLY A 82 -21.61 11.34 -20.90
N SER A 83 -20.55 11.95 -20.36
CA SER A 83 -19.84 11.39 -19.21
C SER A 83 -20.53 11.82 -17.91
N THR A 84 -21.22 10.88 -17.26
CA THR A 84 -21.58 10.98 -15.83
C THR A 84 -20.30 11.09 -15.02
N ASP A 85 -20.22 12.06 -14.10
CA ASP A 85 -19.14 12.17 -13.13
C ASP A 85 -18.97 10.81 -12.45
N GLU A 86 -17.86 10.12 -12.71
CA GLU A 86 -17.61 8.80 -12.12
C GLU A 86 -17.30 8.99 -10.64
N GLU A 87 -18.30 8.74 -9.82
CA GLU A 87 -18.15 8.69 -8.37
C GLU A 87 -17.35 7.45 -7.96
N TRP A 88 -16.24 7.63 -7.25
CA TRP A 88 -15.50 6.50 -6.69
C TRP A 88 -16.03 6.13 -5.29
N LYS A 89 -16.50 4.88 -5.17
CA LYS A 89 -17.09 4.33 -3.95
C LYS A 89 -16.25 3.15 -3.45
N PRO A 90 -15.29 3.35 -2.54
CA PRO A 90 -14.55 2.24 -1.95
C PRO A 90 -15.47 1.36 -1.11
N HIS A 91 -15.29 0.04 -1.18
CA HIS A 91 -16.04 -0.94 -0.43
C HIS A 91 -15.13 -1.81 0.44
N ASN A 92 -15.64 -2.21 1.62
CA ASN A 92 -15.03 -3.26 2.40
C ASN A 92 -15.29 -4.64 1.78
N TYR A 93 -14.42 -5.61 2.10
CA TYR A 93 -14.67 -6.99 1.75
C TYR A 93 -16.00 -7.46 2.40
N GLY A 94 -16.92 -8.00 1.58
CA GLY A 94 -18.24 -8.41 2.05
C GLY A 94 -19.28 -7.29 2.20
N ASN A 95 -19.00 -6.05 1.78
CA ASN A 95 -19.93 -4.90 1.78
C ASN A 95 -20.61 -4.61 3.13
N LYS A 96 -19.93 -4.90 4.25
CA LYS A 96 -20.41 -4.62 5.59
C LYS A 96 -19.68 -3.42 6.18
N PHE A 97 -20.41 -2.66 7.00
CA PHE A 97 -19.88 -1.50 7.74
C PHE A 97 -20.10 -1.70 9.22
N GLU A 98 -19.15 -1.25 10.04
CA GLU A 98 -19.12 -1.51 11.49
C GLU A 98 -19.30 -0.25 12.34
N GLY A 99 -19.45 0.94 11.72
CA GLY A 99 -19.55 2.20 12.45
C GLY A 99 -18.20 2.65 13.01
N ASP A 100 -18.20 3.21 14.20
CA ASP A 100 -16.98 3.75 14.81
C ASP A 100 -16.09 2.63 15.36
N ILE A 101 -14.89 2.52 14.82
CA ILE A 101 -13.90 1.50 15.19
C ILE A 101 -12.52 2.14 15.41
N PRO A 102 -11.67 1.56 16.28
CA PRO A 102 -10.29 2.01 16.42
C PRO A 102 -9.44 1.62 15.18
N LEU A 103 -8.44 2.44 14.86
CA LEU A 103 -7.52 2.17 13.75
C LEU A 103 -6.86 0.80 13.85
N ARG A 104 -6.58 0.33 15.07
CA ARG A 104 -6.07 -1.03 15.32
C ARG A 104 -6.99 -2.11 14.72
N THR A 105 -8.30 -1.98 14.90
CA THR A 105 -9.27 -2.92 14.33
C THR A 105 -9.27 -2.84 12.78
N ALA A 106 -9.26 -1.63 12.25
CA ALA A 106 -9.26 -1.39 10.82
C ALA A 106 -8.05 -2.04 10.11
N ILE A 107 -6.84 -1.92 10.68
CA ILE A 107 -5.64 -2.52 10.08
C ILE A 107 -5.61 -4.05 10.27
N ILE A 108 -5.98 -4.58 11.45
CA ILE A 108 -6.01 -6.03 11.70
C ILE A 108 -6.94 -6.73 10.72
N ARG A 109 -8.09 -6.13 10.40
CA ARG A 109 -9.07 -6.67 9.46
C ARG A 109 -8.84 -6.22 8.02
N SER A 110 -7.79 -5.46 7.78
CA SER A 110 -7.46 -4.94 6.44
C SER A 110 -8.63 -4.22 5.75
N MET A 111 -9.39 -3.41 6.50
CA MET A 111 -10.59 -2.74 6.00
C MET A 111 -10.22 -1.65 4.99
N ASN A 112 -11.01 -1.53 3.94
CA ASN A 112 -10.72 -0.59 2.85
C ASN A 112 -11.23 0.82 3.17
N VAL A 113 -12.49 0.94 3.55
CA VAL A 113 -13.13 2.25 3.76
C VAL A 113 -12.45 3.06 4.87
N PRO A 114 -12.19 2.50 6.06
CA PRO A 114 -11.42 3.18 7.10
C PRO A 114 -10.02 3.61 6.63
N THR A 115 -9.35 2.76 5.84
CA THR A 115 -8.00 3.09 5.30
C THR A 115 -8.04 4.27 4.34
N VAL A 116 -9.04 4.34 3.46
CA VAL A 116 -9.21 5.46 2.52
C VAL A 116 -9.55 6.75 3.27
N LYS A 117 -10.42 6.68 4.29
CA LYS A 117 -10.73 7.84 5.13
C LYS A 117 -9.49 8.36 5.87
N LEU A 118 -8.71 7.45 6.46
CA LEU A 118 -7.45 7.79 7.11
C LEU A 118 -6.48 8.46 6.14
N LEU A 119 -6.34 7.91 4.92
CA LEU A 119 -5.49 8.52 3.88
C LEU A 119 -5.97 9.93 3.49
N ASN A 120 -7.28 10.11 3.34
CA ASN A 120 -7.85 11.43 3.04
C ASN A 120 -7.54 12.44 4.15
N GLU A 121 -7.54 12.02 5.40
CA GLU A 121 -7.25 12.87 6.56
C GLU A 121 -5.76 13.23 6.67
N ILE A 122 -4.86 12.27 6.46
CA ILE A 122 -3.42 12.54 6.48
C ILE A 122 -2.91 13.24 5.22
N GLY A 123 -3.62 13.09 4.11
CA GLY A 123 -3.28 13.66 2.79
C GLY A 123 -2.43 12.72 1.94
N VAL A 124 -2.79 12.62 0.66
CA VAL A 124 -2.12 11.75 -0.34
C VAL A 124 -0.65 12.13 -0.51
N ASP A 125 -0.35 13.42 -0.64
CA ASP A 125 1.03 13.90 -0.83
C ASP A 125 1.92 13.54 0.37
N TYR A 126 1.39 13.64 1.58
CA TYR A 126 2.12 13.24 2.78
C TYR A 126 2.40 11.73 2.78
N ALA A 127 1.40 10.91 2.48
CA ALA A 127 1.58 9.45 2.40
C ALA A 127 2.63 9.06 1.34
N ILE A 128 2.65 9.75 0.19
CA ILE A 128 3.66 9.57 -0.86
C ILE A 128 5.05 9.96 -0.34
N GLN A 129 5.20 11.14 0.29
CA GLN A 129 6.48 11.57 0.84
C GLN A 129 6.98 10.59 1.90
N TYR A 130 6.12 10.14 2.80
CA TYR A 130 6.47 9.15 3.81
C TYR A 130 6.92 7.83 3.17
N ALA A 131 6.20 7.32 2.17
CA ALA A 131 6.60 6.11 1.44
C ALA A 131 7.98 6.27 0.78
N ARG A 132 8.33 7.48 0.26
CA ARG A 132 9.66 7.79 -0.27
C ARG A 132 10.75 7.69 0.80
N THR A 133 10.50 8.16 2.01
CA THR A 133 11.47 8.02 3.13
C THR A 133 11.73 6.57 3.50
N LEU A 134 10.76 5.69 3.26
CA LEU A 134 10.89 4.24 3.47
C LEU A 134 11.60 3.51 2.33
N GLY A 135 12.00 4.23 1.27
CA GLY A 135 12.72 3.68 0.13
C GLY A 135 11.84 3.18 -1.00
N ILE A 136 10.54 3.50 -1.02
CA ILE A 136 9.67 3.23 -2.17
C ILE A 136 10.04 4.18 -3.31
N THR A 137 10.52 3.64 -4.43
CA THR A 137 10.93 4.40 -5.63
C THR A 137 9.94 4.26 -6.78
N SER A 138 9.12 3.20 -6.77
CA SER A 138 8.08 2.94 -7.75
C SER A 138 7.12 4.13 -7.89
N GLN A 139 6.55 4.30 -9.08
CA GLN A 139 5.57 5.36 -9.33
C GLN A 139 4.31 5.13 -8.48
N LEU A 140 3.91 6.15 -7.73
CA LEU A 140 2.75 6.14 -6.86
C LEU A 140 1.65 7.02 -7.48
N PRO A 141 0.39 6.56 -7.52
CA PRO A 141 -0.74 7.40 -7.92
C PRO A 141 -0.94 8.55 -6.93
N ARG A 142 -1.36 9.72 -7.44
CA ARG A 142 -1.59 10.91 -6.60
C ARG A 142 -3.09 11.06 -6.28
N ASP A 143 -3.72 9.96 -5.93
CA ASP A 143 -5.13 9.91 -5.56
C ASP A 143 -5.36 8.91 -4.41
N LEU A 144 -6.59 8.82 -3.92
CA LEU A 144 -6.94 7.98 -2.78
C LEU A 144 -6.81 6.47 -3.03
N THR A 145 -6.67 6.04 -4.28
CA THR A 145 -6.50 4.62 -4.60
C THR A 145 -5.15 4.06 -4.13
N ILE A 146 -4.16 4.95 -3.90
CA ILE A 146 -2.86 4.55 -3.31
C ILE A 146 -3.06 3.82 -1.99
N GLY A 147 -4.04 4.20 -1.16
CA GLY A 147 -4.34 3.56 0.13
C GLY A 147 -4.76 2.10 0.00
N LEU A 148 -5.27 1.70 -1.17
CA LEU A 148 -5.63 0.33 -1.49
C LEU A 148 -4.53 -0.41 -2.26
N GLY A 149 -3.38 0.23 -2.46
CA GLY A 149 -2.24 -0.34 -3.17
C GLY A 149 -2.49 -0.55 -4.65
N SER A 150 -3.10 0.41 -5.34
CA SER A 150 -3.37 0.39 -6.79
C SER A 150 -2.13 0.53 -7.66
N TRP A 151 -0.93 0.46 -7.09
CA TRP A 151 0.36 0.59 -7.76
C TRP A 151 1.18 -0.70 -7.64
N SER A 152 2.29 -0.78 -8.39
CA SER A 152 3.11 -1.98 -8.47
C SER A 152 4.52 -1.74 -7.95
N SER A 153 5.06 -2.73 -7.22
CA SER A 153 6.41 -2.74 -6.66
C SER A 153 7.10 -4.08 -6.88
N SER A 154 8.43 -4.10 -6.74
CA SER A 154 9.16 -5.36 -6.60
C SER A 154 9.06 -5.89 -5.16
N LEU A 155 9.33 -7.18 -5.00
CA LEU A 155 9.38 -7.80 -3.67
C LEU A 155 10.51 -7.18 -2.83
N GLU A 156 11.66 -6.91 -3.44
CA GLU A 156 12.81 -6.27 -2.80
C GLU A 156 12.45 -4.89 -2.23
N GLU A 157 11.80 -4.04 -3.03
CA GLU A 157 11.40 -2.68 -2.62
C GLU A 157 10.44 -2.71 -1.43
N LEU A 158 9.44 -3.60 -1.46
CA LEU A 158 8.52 -3.79 -0.33
C LEU A 158 9.23 -4.31 0.91
N MET A 159 10.11 -5.30 0.78
CA MET A 159 10.86 -5.84 1.91
C MET A 159 11.74 -4.78 2.57
N ARG A 160 12.37 -3.92 1.77
CA ARG A 160 13.15 -2.78 2.27
C ARG A 160 12.28 -1.85 3.10
N ALA A 161 11.13 -1.45 2.58
CA ALA A 161 10.19 -0.60 3.30
C ALA A 161 9.70 -1.25 4.61
N TYR A 162 9.40 -2.55 4.57
CA TYR A 162 8.96 -3.30 5.75
C TYR A 162 10.05 -3.50 6.81
N SER A 163 11.33 -3.37 6.45
CA SER A 163 12.44 -3.52 7.39
C SER A 163 12.41 -2.52 8.56
N ILE A 164 11.68 -1.41 8.41
CA ILE A 164 11.53 -0.39 9.46
C ILE A 164 10.89 -0.95 10.73
N PHE A 165 9.93 -1.88 10.61
CA PHE A 165 9.19 -2.39 11.76
C PHE A 165 10.09 -3.10 12.76
N PRO A 166 10.89 -4.14 12.39
CA PRO A 166 11.80 -4.79 13.33
C PRO A 166 13.05 -3.95 13.66
N ARG A 167 13.30 -2.85 12.94
CA ARG A 167 14.46 -1.97 13.15
C ARG A 167 14.11 -0.65 13.82
N LEU A 168 12.94 -0.58 14.46
CA LEU A 168 12.51 0.62 15.20
C LEU A 168 12.55 1.90 14.34
N GLY A 169 12.04 1.81 13.12
CA GLY A 169 11.95 2.91 12.17
C GLY A 169 13.16 3.12 11.27
N LYS A 170 14.22 2.32 11.38
CA LYS A 170 15.41 2.45 10.54
C LYS A 170 15.37 1.51 9.34
N PRO A 171 15.36 2.00 8.10
CA PRO A 171 15.40 1.12 6.94
C PRO A 171 16.73 0.36 6.86
N VAL A 172 16.71 -0.84 6.28
CA VAL A 172 17.93 -1.57 5.95
C VAL A 172 18.56 -1.00 4.68
N ALA A 173 19.87 -0.89 4.64
CA ALA A 173 20.60 -0.67 3.39
C ALA A 173 20.73 -2.03 2.67
N LEU A 174 20.22 -2.12 1.46
CA LEU A 174 20.36 -3.27 0.56
C LEU A 174 21.37 -2.92 -0.53
#